data_80611ede1eb9ef7dd4c86ef8b840751f
#
_entry.id   80611ede1eb9ef7dd4c86ef8b840751f
#
_cell.length_a   1.000
_cell.length_b   1.000
_cell.length_c   1.000
_cell.angle_alpha   90.00
_cell.angle_beta   90.00
_cell.angle_gamma   90.00
#
_symmetry.space_group_name_H-M   'P 1'
#
loop_
_entity.id
_entity.type
_entity.pdbx_description
1 polymer ?
#
loop_
_entity_poly.entity_id
_entity_poly.type
_entity_poly.pdbx_seq_one_letter_code
_entity_poly.pdbx_strand_id
1 'polypeptide(L)'
;MLPTQPFGHTGHDSSRVIFGAAALGAMSQDRADATLALIEAHGVNHIDTARGYGDSELRLAPWLATNRDRVFLATKTGERAGSAARAGLEDSLTRMGVDHVDLIQLHNLVEPEEWEIAFAPGGAVESLAAAREEGLCRFIGVTGHGLRIPSMHLRSLRAFDFDSVLFPYNFVLLERPDYRADVEALLELCADRRVAVQTIKAIARSRWVGSREGKFSWYEPLTDPDAIRRAVHYVLGNDQLFLNSTSDATLLPALFAAAEAAVHTPSADELRADIEAFGITSLFDGDALERI
;
A
#
# COMPACT_ATOMS: atom_id res chain seq x y z
N MET A 1 -17.32 -12.56 -0.19
CA MET A 1 -16.58 -11.85 0.90
C MET A 1 -15.09 -12.15 0.78
N LEU A 2 -14.28 -11.14 0.89
CA LEU A 2 -12.81 -11.29 0.81
C LEU A 2 -12.29 -12.16 1.98
N PRO A 3 -11.29 -13.02 1.73
CA PRO A 3 -10.62 -13.76 2.79
C PRO A 3 -9.86 -12.81 3.72
N THR A 4 -9.71 -13.18 4.99
CA THR A 4 -8.95 -12.44 6.00
C THR A 4 -7.77 -13.25 6.50
N GLN A 5 -6.75 -12.58 7.04
CA GLN A 5 -5.63 -13.21 7.73
C GLN A 5 -5.01 -12.23 8.75
N PRO A 6 -4.24 -12.73 9.74
CA PRO A 6 -3.55 -11.88 10.71
C PRO A 6 -2.61 -10.87 10.03
N PHE A 7 -2.78 -9.59 10.37
CA PHE A 7 -1.91 -8.52 9.87
C PHE A 7 -0.66 -8.42 10.76
N GLY A 8 0.32 -9.26 10.47
CA GLY A 8 1.52 -9.38 11.27
C GLY A 8 1.22 -9.73 12.74
N HIS A 9 1.83 -8.99 13.66
CA HIS A 9 1.60 -9.15 15.11
C HIS A 9 0.60 -8.13 15.69
N THR A 10 -0.13 -7.40 14.84
CA THR A 10 -1.02 -6.30 15.27
C THR A 10 -2.29 -6.75 16.00
N GLY A 11 -2.63 -8.04 15.92
CA GLY A 11 -3.88 -8.59 16.47
C GLY A 11 -5.11 -8.27 15.63
N HIS A 12 -4.94 -7.71 14.43
CA HIS A 12 -6.03 -7.47 13.48
C HIS A 12 -6.04 -8.55 12.39
N ASP A 13 -7.20 -9.15 12.16
CA ASP A 13 -7.44 -10.02 11.00
C ASP A 13 -7.88 -9.15 9.82
N SER A 14 -6.94 -8.76 8.97
CA SER A 14 -7.16 -7.89 7.82
C SER A 14 -7.69 -8.67 6.63
N SER A 15 -8.62 -8.07 5.89
CA SER A 15 -8.94 -8.54 4.53
C SER A 15 -7.66 -8.59 3.69
N ARG A 16 -7.50 -9.70 2.91
CA ARG A 16 -6.31 -9.92 2.05
C ARG A 16 -6.16 -8.85 0.97
N VAL A 17 -7.25 -8.16 0.62
CA VAL A 17 -7.24 -6.91 -0.15
C VAL A 17 -7.47 -5.74 0.80
N ILE A 18 -6.49 -4.84 0.84
CA ILE A 18 -6.55 -3.56 1.56
C ILE A 18 -7.05 -2.50 0.60
N PHE A 19 -7.98 -1.64 1.02
CA PHE A 19 -8.44 -0.55 0.18
C PHE A 19 -7.41 0.58 0.11
N GLY A 20 -6.78 0.74 -1.05
CA GLY A 20 -5.90 1.87 -1.36
C GLY A 20 -6.71 3.14 -1.61
N ALA A 21 -6.93 3.92 -0.56
CA ALA A 21 -7.83 5.07 -0.60
C ALA A 21 -7.30 6.27 -1.41
N ALA A 22 -6.11 6.17 -2.04
CA ALA A 22 -5.70 7.10 -3.09
C ALA A 22 -6.76 7.26 -4.19
N ALA A 23 -7.58 6.23 -4.40
CA ALA A 23 -8.74 6.26 -5.29
C ALA A 23 -9.73 7.40 -4.99
N LEU A 24 -9.85 7.79 -3.72
CA LEU A 24 -10.80 8.85 -3.28
C LEU A 24 -10.27 10.26 -3.48
N GLY A 25 -8.97 10.42 -3.72
CA GLY A 25 -8.27 11.71 -3.63
C GLY A 25 -8.79 12.82 -4.53
N ALA A 26 -9.36 12.48 -5.68
CA ALA A 26 -9.93 13.43 -6.64
C ALA A 26 -11.44 13.21 -6.86
N MET A 27 -12.11 12.39 -6.06
CA MET A 27 -13.54 12.12 -6.20
C MET A 27 -14.41 13.20 -5.59
N SER A 28 -15.66 13.36 -6.09
CA SER A 28 -16.73 13.99 -5.34
C SER A 28 -17.11 13.12 -4.13
N GLN A 29 -17.77 13.70 -3.12
CA GLN A 29 -18.21 12.94 -1.95
C GLN A 29 -19.17 11.80 -2.33
N ASP A 30 -20.15 12.05 -3.21
CA ASP A 30 -21.12 11.03 -3.63
C ASP A 30 -20.43 9.80 -4.28
N ARG A 31 -19.37 10.02 -5.06
CA ARG A 31 -18.59 8.92 -5.65
C ARG A 31 -17.75 8.20 -4.61
N ALA A 32 -17.19 8.93 -3.66
CA ALA A 32 -16.44 8.35 -2.55
C ALA A 32 -17.36 7.49 -1.69
N ASP A 33 -18.56 7.96 -1.35
CA ASP A 33 -19.55 7.23 -0.57
C ASP A 33 -20.00 5.94 -1.29
N ALA A 34 -20.24 6.00 -2.60
CA ALA A 34 -20.54 4.82 -3.39
C ALA A 34 -19.36 3.81 -3.43
N THR A 35 -18.12 4.30 -3.49
CA THR A 35 -16.92 3.45 -3.42
C THR A 35 -16.76 2.80 -2.04
N LEU A 36 -17.01 3.55 -0.96
CA LEU A 36 -16.96 3.05 0.40
C LEU A 36 -18.05 2.00 0.65
N ALA A 37 -19.26 2.20 0.13
CA ALA A 37 -20.31 1.19 0.18
C ALA A 37 -19.93 -0.09 -0.59
N LEU A 38 -19.24 0.04 -1.71
CA LEU A 38 -18.75 -1.12 -2.47
C LEU A 38 -17.72 -1.93 -1.65
N ILE A 39 -16.70 -1.27 -1.08
CA ILE A 39 -15.68 -1.98 -0.30
C ILE A 39 -16.29 -2.65 0.96
N GLU A 40 -17.26 -2.01 1.60
CA GLU A 40 -17.99 -2.58 2.73
C GLU A 40 -18.78 -3.84 2.33
N ALA A 41 -19.44 -3.82 1.18
CA ALA A 41 -20.19 -4.95 0.64
C ALA A 41 -19.30 -6.18 0.37
N HIS A 42 -18.01 -5.99 0.07
CA HIS A 42 -17.03 -7.05 -0.12
C HIS A 42 -16.27 -7.45 1.17
N GLY A 43 -16.55 -6.78 2.30
CA GLY A 43 -15.95 -7.09 3.60
C GLY A 43 -14.52 -6.58 3.76
N VAL A 44 -14.14 -5.53 3.04
CA VAL A 44 -12.88 -4.83 3.30
C VAL A 44 -12.95 -4.18 4.68
N ASN A 45 -11.98 -4.51 5.52
CA ASN A 45 -11.87 -3.98 6.90
C ASN A 45 -10.53 -3.29 7.16
N HIS A 46 -9.77 -2.98 6.11
CA HIS A 46 -8.50 -2.26 6.20
C HIS A 46 -8.44 -1.19 5.11
N ILE A 47 -8.27 0.07 5.53
CA ILE A 47 -8.20 1.24 4.64
C ILE A 47 -6.81 1.86 4.78
N ASP A 48 -6.12 2.04 3.65
CA ASP A 48 -4.80 2.65 3.56
C ASP A 48 -4.85 3.96 2.78
N THR A 49 -4.87 5.08 3.51
CA THR A 49 -4.83 6.44 2.95
C THR A 49 -3.45 7.09 3.11
N ALA A 50 -3.33 8.36 2.81
CA ALA A 50 -2.15 9.18 3.06
C ALA A 50 -2.51 10.68 3.02
N ARG A 51 -1.76 11.49 3.80
CA ARG A 51 -1.85 12.95 3.75
C ARG A 51 -1.64 13.51 2.33
N GLY A 52 -0.78 12.86 1.54
CA GLY A 52 -0.48 13.25 0.16
C GLY A 52 -1.47 12.77 -0.91
N TYR A 53 -2.58 12.12 -0.54
CA TYR A 53 -3.56 11.60 -1.51
C TYR A 53 -4.72 12.59 -1.76
N GLY A 54 -4.42 13.86 -2.00
CA GLY A 54 -5.43 14.89 -2.28
C GLY A 54 -6.46 15.01 -1.16
N ASP A 55 -7.74 14.86 -1.50
CA ASP A 55 -8.85 14.94 -0.54
C ASP A 55 -9.23 13.59 0.09
N SER A 56 -8.46 12.51 -0.11
CA SER A 56 -8.82 11.17 0.35
C SER A 56 -9.21 11.12 1.83
N GLU A 57 -8.42 11.73 2.72
CA GLU A 57 -8.71 11.81 4.15
C GLU A 57 -10.02 12.56 4.45
N LEU A 58 -10.30 13.64 3.72
CA LEU A 58 -11.54 14.40 3.84
C LEU A 58 -12.75 13.59 3.34
N ARG A 59 -12.58 12.77 2.28
CA ARG A 59 -13.65 11.91 1.76
C ARG A 59 -13.97 10.75 2.69
N LEU A 60 -13.01 10.29 3.47
CA LEU A 60 -13.21 9.25 4.48
C LEU A 60 -13.94 9.78 5.73
N ALA A 61 -13.77 11.05 6.11
CA ALA A 61 -14.24 11.60 7.37
C ALA A 61 -15.75 11.37 7.64
N PRO A 62 -16.69 11.64 6.72
CA PRO A 62 -18.11 11.39 6.99
C PRO A 62 -18.44 9.92 7.25
N TRP A 63 -17.77 9.00 6.53
CA TRP A 63 -17.97 7.58 6.70
C TRP A 63 -17.33 7.07 8.00
N LEU A 64 -16.15 7.55 8.37
CA LEU A 64 -15.46 7.20 9.61
C LEU A 64 -16.24 7.61 10.86
N ALA A 65 -17.03 8.67 10.79
CA ALA A 65 -17.86 9.12 11.93
C ALA A 65 -18.77 8.01 12.51
N THR A 66 -19.11 7.00 11.70
CA THR A 66 -19.97 5.89 12.11
C THR A 66 -19.34 4.50 11.94
N ASN A 67 -18.14 4.43 11.34
CA ASN A 67 -17.50 3.17 10.98
C ASN A 67 -16.06 3.01 11.49
N ARG A 68 -15.55 3.99 12.28
CA ARG A 68 -14.16 3.97 12.75
C ARG A 68 -13.75 2.66 13.42
N ASP A 69 -14.58 2.13 14.29
CA ASP A 69 -14.30 0.90 15.06
C ASP A 69 -14.39 -0.38 14.23
N ARG A 70 -14.86 -0.30 12.99
CA ARG A 70 -15.05 -1.44 12.08
C ARG A 70 -13.90 -1.67 11.14
N VAL A 71 -12.93 -0.75 11.10
CA VAL A 71 -11.83 -0.79 10.17
C VAL A 71 -10.49 -0.55 10.84
N PHE A 72 -9.48 -1.22 10.31
CA PHE A 72 -8.08 -0.88 10.55
C PHE A 72 -7.71 0.28 9.63
N LEU A 73 -7.47 1.45 10.22
CA LEU A 73 -7.23 2.70 9.50
C LEU A 73 -5.74 3.03 9.46
N ALA A 74 -5.17 3.09 8.26
CA ALA A 74 -3.79 3.47 8.05
C ALA A 74 -3.68 4.79 7.28
N THR A 75 -2.74 5.65 7.69
CA THR A 75 -2.34 6.84 6.92
C THR A 75 -0.82 6.95 6.82
N LYS A 76 -0.31 7.96 6.10
CA LYS A 76 1.12 8.12 5.84
C LYS A 76 1.55 9.57 5.94
N THR A 77 2.76 9.80 6.45
CA THR A 77 3.44 11.09 6.40
C THR A 77 4.65 11.05 5.48
N GLY A 78 4.81 12.04 4.61
CA GLY A 78 6.00 12.24 3.77
C GLY A 78 7.14 12.97 4.48
N GLU A 79 6.92 13.42 5.72
CA GLU A 79 7.87 14.23 6.46
C GLU A 79 9.00 13.37 7.07
N ARG A 80 10.23 13.91 7.11
CA ARG A 80 11.40 13.24 7.66
C ARG A 80 11.87 13.87 8.97
N ALA A 81 11.64 15.17 9.18
CA ALA A 81 11.87 15.83 10.44
C ALA A 81 10.78 15.51 11.46
N GLY A 82 11.12 15.26 12.72
CA GLY A 82 10.18 14.76 13.70
C GLY A 82 9.01 15.70 14.00
N SER A 83 9.27 17.01 14.14
CA SER A 83 8.20 18.00 14.39
C SER A 83 7.20 18.09 13.21
N ALA A 84 7.70 17.98 11.97
CA ALA A 84 6.85 18.00 10.79
C ALA A 84 6.05 16.67 10.66
N ALA A 85 6.69 15.52 10.93
CA ALA A 85 6.00 14.23 10.92
C ALA A 85 4.87 14.17 11.97
N ARG A 86 5.12 14.71 13.17
CA ARG A 86 4.09 14.84 14.21
C ARG A 86 2.93 15.73 13.76
N ALA A 87 3.22 16.92 13.29
CA ALA A 87 2.20 17.85 12.80
C ALA A 87 1.40 17.25 11.64
N GLY A 88 2.06 16.50 10.73
CA GLY A 88 1.41 15.79 9.64
C GLY A 88 0.43 14.71 10.11
N LEU A 89 0.77 13.96 11.17
CA LEU A 89 -0.14 13.00 11.78
C LEU A 89 -1.35 13.69 12.42
N GLU A 90 -1.14 14.73 13.22
CA GLU A 90 -2.21 15.48 13.88
C GLU A 90 -3.17 16.14 12.87
N ASP A 91 -2.62 16.68 11.75
CA ASP A 91 -3.43 17.20 10.65
C ASP A 91 -4.24 16.07 9.98
N SER A 92 -3.68 14.90 9.76
CA SER A 92 -4.38 13.74 9.23
C SER A 92 -5.54 13.30 10.13
N LEU A 93 -5.34 13.24 11.47
CA LEU A 93 -6.39 12.94 12.43
C LEU A 93 -7.52 13.96 12.35
N THR A 94 -7.17 15.25 12.30
CA THR A 94 -8.13 16.35 12.16
C THR A 94 -8.94 16.24 10.86
N ARG A 95 -8.28 15.98 9.73
CA ARG A 95 -8.92 15.85 8.42
C ARG A 95 -9.86 14.65 8.34
N MET A 96 -9.53 13.55 8.99
CA MET A 96 -10.36 12.35 9.05
C MET A 96 -11.43 12.42 10.16
N GLY A 97 -11.33 13.37 11.09
CA GLY A 97 -12.25 13.51 12.22
C GLY A 97 -12.15 12.35 13.21
N VAL A 98 -10.95 11.82 13.43
CA VAL A 98 -10.66 10.70 14.34
C VAL A 98 -9.62 11.11 15.39
N ASP A 99 -9.61 10.45 16.53
CA ASP A 99 -8.65 10.69 17.63
C ASP A 99 -7.35 9.90 17.46
N HIS A 100 -7.38 8.79 16.72
CA HIS A 100 -6.20 7.97 16.42
C HIS A 100 -6.35 7.24 15.09
N VAL A 101 -5.23 6.79 14.54
CA VAL A 101 -5.15 5.79 13.48
C VAL A 101 -4.61 4.48 14.02
N ASP A 102 -4.90 3.35 13.35
CA ASP A 102 -4.27 2.09 13.73
C ASP A 102 -2.81 2.07 13.27
N LEU A 103 -2.50 2.54 12.08
CA LEU A 103 -1.15 2.51 11.52
C LEU A 103 -0.77 3.87 10.92
N ILE A 104 0.34 4.45 11.38
CA ILE A 104 1.02 5.54 10.69
C ILE A 104 2.24 5.02 9.94
N GLN A 105 2.46 5.45 8.70
CA GLN A 105 3.54 4.95 7.87
C GLN A 105 4.43 6.09 7.38
N LEU A 106 5.76 5.87 7.37
CA LEU A 106 6.69 6.73 6.63
C LEU A 106 6.47 6.53 5.14
N HIS A 107 6.02 7.58 4.46
CA HIS A 107 5.61 7.52 3.05
C HIS A 107 6.82 7.62 2.13
N ASN A 108 7.05 6.58 1.32
CA ASN A 108 8.08 6.56 0.28
C ASN A 108 9.49 6.88 0.79
N LEU A 109 9.91 6.18 1.85
CA LEU A 109 11.25 6.34 2.43
C LEU A 109 12.27 5.49 1.65
N VAL A 110 12.68 5.96 0.48
CA VAL A 110 13.51 5.24 -0.50
C VAL A 110 14.95 5.77 -0.54
N GLU A 111 15.09 7.10 -0.42
CA GLU A 111 16.39 7.74 -0.58
C GLU A 111 17.23 7.63 0.70
N PRO A 112 18.51 7.25 0.58
CA PRO A 112 19.40 7.13 1.74
C PRO A 112 19.50 8.40 2.57
N GLU A 113 19.54 9.56 1.95
CA GLU A 113 19.65 10.87 2.61
C GLU A 113 18.38 11.20 3.41
N GLU A 114 17.21 10.88 2.86
CA GLU A 114 15.93 11.02 3.58
C GLU A 114 15.84 10.04 4.75
N TRP A 115 16.38 8.84 4.57
CA TRP A 115 16.45 7.82 5.61
C TRP A 115 17.31 8.31 6.79
N GLU A 116 18.50 8.88 6.53
CA GLU A 116 19.36 9.43 7.58
C GLU A 116 18.63 10.52 8.39
N ILE A 117 17.88 11.40 7.74
CA ILE A 117 17.09 12.45 8.42
C ILE A 117 15.99 11.82 9.28
N ALA A 118 15.25 10.85 8.73
CA ALA A 118 14.13 10.22 9.44
C ALA A 118 14.56 9.44 10.68
N PHE A 119 15.78 8.86 10.67
CA PHE A 119 16.34 8.06 11.76
C PHE A 119 17.30 8.84 12.66
N ALA A 120 17.64 10.09 12.34
CA ALA A 120 18.45 10.93 13.21
C ALA A 120 17.72 11.26 14.53
N PRO A 121 18.44 11.63 15.62
CA PRO A 121 17.82 12.20 16.82
C PRO A 121 16.90 13.38 16.47
N GLY A 122 15.66 13.36 16.95
CA GLY A 122 14.62 14.31 16.58
C GLY A 122 14.02 14.09 15.18
N GLY A 123 14.31 12.97 14.52
CA GLY A 123 13.74 12.58 13.24
C GLY A 123 12.33 12.00 13.35
N ALA A 124 11.75 11.66 12.19
CA ALA A 124 10.37 11.20 12.12
C ALA A 124 10.13 9.90 12.90
N VAL A 125 11.09 8.96 12.91
CA VAL A 125 10.95 7.67 13.61
C VAL A 125 10.78 7.89 15.11
N GLU A 126 11.63 8.71 15.73
CA GLU A 126 11.55 9.03 17.16
C GLU A 126 10.23 9.73 17.50
N SER A 127 9.81 10.68 16.67
CA SER A 127 8.59 11.45 16.89
C SER A 127 7.31 10.60 16.74
N LEU A 128 7.28 9.68 15.78
CA LEU A 128 6.15 8.76 15.61
C LEU A 128 6.13 7.69 16.70
N ALA A 129 7.29 7.26 17.22
CA ALA A 129 7.35 6.39 18.39
C ALA A 129 6.76 7.08 19.64
N ALA A 130 7.05 8.37 19.86
CA ALA A 130 6.43 9.16 20.91
C ALA A 130 4.89 9.31 20.68
N ALA A 131 4.46 9.56 19.46
CA ALA A 131 3.04 9.65 19.11
C ALA A 131 2.29 8.33 19.39
N ARG A 132 2.94 7.18 19.21
CA ARG A 132 2.40 5.87 19.57
C ARG A 132 2.21 5.72 21.07
N GLU A 133 3.18 6.11 21.87
CA GLU A 133 3.07 6.10 23.35
C GLU A 133 1.96 7.04 23.86
N GLU A 134 1.67 8.12 23.15
CA GLU A 134 0.57 9.04 23.42
C GLU A 134 -0.79 8.54 22.93
N GLY A 135 -0.84 7.44 22.18
CA GLY A 135 -2.07 6.84 21.68
C GLY A 135 -2.63 7.46 20.39
N LEU A 136 -1.87 8.29 19.68
CA LEU A 136 -2.30 8.87 18.39
C LEU A 136 -2.21 7.87 17.23
N CYS A 137 -1.42 6.81 17.40
CA CYS A 137 -1.37 5.65 16.53
C CYS A 137 -1.07 4.41 17.36
N ARG A 138 -1.43 3.22 16.84
CA ARG A 138 -1.14 1.95 17.51
C ARG A 138 0.12 1.31 16.98
N PHE A 139 0.36 1.44 15.69
CA PHE A 139 1.42 0.78 14.94
C PHE A 139 2.15 1.77 14.04
N ILE A 140 3.40 1.45 13.68
CA ILE A 140 4.24 2.27 12.81
C ILE A 140 4.75 1.41 11.66
N GLY A 141 4.58 1.87 10.41
CA GLY A 141 5.04 1.19 9.21
C GLY A 141 5.97 2.03 8.35
N VAL A 142 6.54 1.40 7.33
CA VAL A 142 7.35 2.07 6.31
C VAL A 142 6.95 1.63 4.91
N THR A 143 6.90 2.59 3.99
CA THR A 143 6.46 2.34 2.62
C THR A 143 7.44 2.89 1.60
N GLY A 144 7.36 2.36 0.38
CA GLY A 144 8.10 2.94 -0.72
C GLY A 144 7.82 2.33 -2.08
N HIS A 145 8.46 2.94 -3.07
CA HIS A 145 8.39 2.57 -4.47
C HIS A 145 9.80 2.30 -5.01
N GLY A 146 9.89 1.86 -6.27
CA GLY A 146 11.17 1.69 -6.95
C GLY A 146 11.84 0.34 -6.69
N LEU A 147 12.98 0.14 -7.35
CA LEU A 147 13.73 -1.12 -7.27
C LEU A 147 14.61 -1.21 -6.01
N ARG A 148 14.95 -0.08 -5.42
CA ARG A 148 15.78 -0.01 -4.20
C ARG A 148 15.01 -0.31 -2.92
N ILE A 149 13.66 -0.25 -2.97
CA ILE A 149 12.87 -0.24 -1.74
C ILE A 149 12.97 -1.51 -0.89
N PRO A 150 13.08 -2.75 -1.41
CA PRO A 150 13.22 -3.92 -0.54
C PRO A 150 14.50 -3.86 0.29
N SER A 151 15.64 -3.44 -0.28
CA SER A 151 16.90 -3.28 0.47
C SER A 151 16.82 -2.15 1.48
N MET A 152 16.13 -1.05 1.18
CA MET A 152 15.89 0.04 2.15
C MET A 152 14.96 -0.39 3.30
N HIS A 153 13.98 -1.25 3.03
CA HIS A 153 13.16 -1.84 4.10
C HIS A 153 13.95 -2.80 4.99
N LEU A 154 14.85 -3.61 4.42
CA LEU A 154 15.78 -4.42 5.21
C LEU A 154 16.63 -3.54 6.14
N ARG A 155 17.15 -2.42 5.63
CA ARG A 155 17.87 -1.42 6.43
C ARG A 155 17.00 -0.84 7.55
N SER A 156 15.77 -0.46 7.23
CA SER A 156 14.82 0.14 8.16
C SER A 156 14.43 -0.83 9.28
N LEU A 157 14.10 -2.09 8.94
CA LEU A 157 13.74 -3.12 9.92
C LEU A 157 14.89 -3.50 10.85
N ARG A 158 16.15 -3.35 10.40
CA ARG A 158 17.33 -3.56 11.28
C ARG A 158 17.54 -2.42 12.27
N ALA A 159 17.04 -1.22 11.97
CA ALA A 159 17.22 -0.02 12.77
C ALA A 159 16.05 0.28 13.71
N PHE A 160 14.84 -0.17 13.38
CA PHE A 160 13.63 0.07 14.17
C PHE A 160 12.63 -1.07 13.98
N ASP A 161 11.85 -1.39 15.02
CA ASP A 161 10.82 -2.42 14.98
C ASP A 161 9.53 -1.87 14.37
N PHE A 162 9.51 -1.82 13.02
CA PHE A 162 8.29 -1.49 12.28
C PHE A 162 7.30 -2.66 12.29
N ASP A 163 6.02 -2.32 12.35
CA ASP A 163 4.91 -3.28 12.37
C ASP A 163 4.49 -3.72 10.97
N SER A 164 4.77 -2.89 9.95
CA SER A 164 4.47 -3.20 8.54
C SER A 164 5.48 -2.60 7.57
N VAL A 165 5.59 -3.26 6.41
CA VAL A 165 6.27 -2.74 5.21
C VAL A 165 5.31 -2.72 4.03
N LEU A 166 5.53 -1.79 3.08
CA LEU A 166 4.78 -1.73 1.83
C LEU A 166 5.72 -1.46 0.66
N PHE A 167 5.65 -2.30 -0.39
CA PHE A 167 6.49 -2.18 -1.58
C PHE A 167 5.80 -2.73 -2.84
N PRO A 168 6.26 -2.40 -4.06
CA PRO A 168 5.75 -2.96 -5.30
C PRO A 168 6.03 -4.47 -5.39
N TYR A 169 5.00 -5.25 -5.77
CA TYR A 169 5.13 -6.68 -5.97
C TYR A 169 4.30 -7.13 -7.17
N ASN A 170 4.97 -7.53 -8.24
CA ASN A 170 4.36 -8.14 -9.41
C ASN A 170 5.39 -9.00 -10.16
N PHE A 171 4.93 -9.83 -11.07
CA PHE A 171 5.79 -10.79 -11.79
C PHE A 171 6.94 -10.10 -12.55
N VAL A 172 6.67 -8.99 -13.25
CA VAL A 172 7.70 -8.28 -14.05
C VAL A 172 8.85 -7.76 -13.19
N LEU A 173 8.55 -7.25 -12.00
CA LEU A 173 9.59 -6.80 -11.05
C LEU A 173 10.38 -7.99 -10.51
N LEU A 174 9.72 -9.11 -10.23
CA LEU A 174 10.34 -10.33 -9.69
C LEU A 174 11.14 -11.12 -10.75
N GLU A 175 10.99 -10.84 -12.06
CA GLU A 175 11.89 -11.35 -13.09
C GLU A 175 13.30 -10.71 -13.03
N ARG A 176 13.49 -9.61 -12.30
CA ARG A 176 14.78 -8.98 -12.05
C ARG A 176 15.49 -9.70 -10.89
N PRO A 177 16.66 -10.34 -11.13
CA PRO A 177 17.28 -11.20 -10.09
C PRO A 177 17.63 -10.44 -8.80
N ASP A 178 18.18 -9.22 -8.91
CA ASP A 178 18.57 -8.43 -7.74
C ASP A 178 17.36 -8.00 -6.90
N TYR A 179 16.28 -7.53 -7.57
CA TYR A 179 15.05 -7.18 -6.89
C TYR A 179 14.41 -8.37 -6.20
N ARG A 180 14.38 -9.51 -6.88
CA ARG A 180 13.87 -10.77 -6.32
C ARG A 180 14.66 -11.18 -5.06
N ALA A 181 15.98 -11.16 -5.10
CA ALA A 181 16.82 -11.53 -3.97
C ALA A 181 16.56 -10.64 -2.75
N ASP A 182 16.45 -9.31 -2.96
CA ASP A 182 16.13 -8.37 -1.88
C ASP A 182 14.70 -8.58 -1.33
N VAL A 183 13.72 -8.88 -2.19
CA VAL A 183 12.35 -9.20 -1.78
C VAL A 183 12.31 -10.49 -0.97
N GLU A 184 12.97 -11.55 -1.42
CA GLU A 184 13.04 -12.85 -0.69
C GLU A 184 13.65 -12.67 0.69
N ALA A 185 14.76 -11.94 0.81
CA ALA A 185 15.40 -11.64 2.09
C ALA A 185 14.49 -10.77 3.00
N LEU A 186 13.74 -9.82 2.41
CA LEU A 186 12.79 -9.00 3.16
C LEU A 186 11.61 -9.84 3.68
N LEU A 187 11.07 -10.73 2.87
CA LEU A 187 9.97 -11.62 3.26
C LEU A 187 10.39 -12.58 4.39
N GLU A 188 11.59 -13.15 4.31
CA GLU A 188 12.15 -13.98 5.38
C GLU A 188 12.24 -13.20 6.71
N LEU A 189 12.82 -11.99 6.69
CA LEU A 189 12.92 -11.14 7.88
C LEU A 189 11.55 -10.74 8.43
N CYS A 190 10.59 -10.44 7.54
CA CYS A 190 9.22 -10.10 7.95
C CYS A 190 8.50 -11.30 8.57
N ALA A 191 8.69 -12.52 8.05
CA ALA A 191 8.14 -13.74 8.63
C ALA A 191 8.68 -13.99 10.04
N ASP A 192 10.00 -13.92 10.21
CA ASP A 192 10.69 -14.13 11.49
C ASP A 192 10.19 -13.15 12.58
N ARG A 193 9.95 -11.90 12.21
CA ARG A 193 9.52 -10.82 13.13
C ARG A 193 8.01 -10.62 13.17
N ARG A 194 7.24 -11.34 12.36
CA ARG A 194 5.79 -11.16 12.18
C ARG A 194 5.43 -9.73 11.79
N VAL A 195 6.22 -9.12 10.90
CA VAL A 195 5.94 -7.84 10.27
C VAL A 195 4.94 -8.04 9.13
N ALA A 196 3.89 -7.22 9.06
CA ALA A 196 2.91 -7.32 7.99
C ALA A 196 3.48 -6.81 6.66
N VAL A 197 3.19 -7.54 5.57
CA VAL A 197 3.70 -7.21 4.24
C VAL A 197 2.58 -6.77 3.31
N GLN A 198 2.52 -5.48 3.05
CA GLN A 198 1.60 -4.88 2.08
C GLN A 198 2.27 -4.76 0.71
N THR A 199 1.52 -5.03 -0.35
CA THR A 199 2.04 -4.92 -1.71
C THR A 199 1.19 -3.98 -2.56
N ILE A 200 1.83 -3.30 -3.49
CA ILE A 200 1.20 -2.39 -4.44
C ILE A 200 1.58 -2.76 -5.88
N LYS A 201 0.85 -2.19 -6.84
CA LYS A 201 1.13 -2.30 -8.28
C LYS A 201 0.98 -3.72 -8.85
N ALA A 202 0.16 -4.55 -8.22
CA ALA A 202 -0.13 -5.89 -8.70
C ALA A 202 -0.64 -5.89 -10.16
N ILE A 203 -1.60 -5.00 -10.46
CA ILE A 203 -2.21 -4.88 -11.79
C ILE A 203 -1.60 -3.77 -12.65
N ALA A 204 -0.36 -3.37 -12.37
CA ALA A 204 0.34 -2.38 -13.19
C ALA A 204 0.71 -2.96 -14.56
N ARG A 205 0.31 -2.28 -15.63
CA ARG A 205 0.68 -2.62 -17.01
C ARG A 205 1.94 -1.89 -17.44
N SER A 206 1.91 -0.54 -17.38
CA SER A 206 3.02 0.30 -17.86
C SER A 206 2.92 1.71 -17.27
N ARG A 207 3.90 2.55 -17.53
CA ARG A 207 3.75 3.99 -17.35
C ARG A 207 2.81 4.55 -18.40
N TRP A 208 2.04 5.59 -18.04
CA TRP A 208 1.26 6.32 -19.02
C TRP A 208 2.18 6.99 -20.07
N VAL A 209 1.81 6.85 -21.34
CA VAL A 209 2.42 7.59 -22.43
C VAL A 209 1.56 8.82 -22.74
N GLY A 210 2.15 10.01 -22.75
CA GLY A 210 1.46 11.26 -23.00
C GLY A 210 0.71 11.84 -21.79
N SER A 211 -0.45 12.50 -22.03
CA SER A 211 -1.20 13.17 -20.99
C SER A 211 -1.83 12.20 -20.00
N ARG A 212 -1.83 12.59 -18.72
CA ARG A 212 -2.54 11.89 -17.64
C ARG A 212 -3.94 12.46 -17.35
N GLU A 213 -4.40 13.42 -18.14
CA GLU A 213 -5.74 14.00 -17.97
C GLU A 213 -6.81 12.93 -18.09
N GLY A 214 -7.74 12.89 -17.14
CA GLY A 214 -8.79 11.87 -17.07
C GLY A 214 -8.35 10.47 -16.63
N LYS A 215 -7.09 10.30 -16.21
CA LYS A 215 -6.56 9.03 -15.68
C LYS A 215 -6.69 8.99 -14.15
N PHE A 216 -7.18 7.85 -13.63
CA PHE A 216 -7.44 7.68 -12.19
C PHE A 216 -6.28 7.05 -11.42
N SER A 217 -5.29 6.51 -12.13
CA SER A 217 -4.10 5.91 -11.52
C SER A 217 -2.82 6.57 -11.99
N TRP A 218 -1.75 6.43 -11.20
CA TRP A 218 -0.42 6.96 -11.55
C TRP A 218 0.28 6.17 -12.66
N TYR A 219 -0.18 4.97 -12.95
CA TYR A 219 0.30 4.08 -13.99
C TYR A 219 -0.87 3.56 -14.82
N GLU A 220 -0.62 3.05 -16.00
CA GLU A 220 -1.62 2.39 -16.81
C GLU A 220 -1.89 0.99 -16.24
N PRO A 221 -3.12 0.70 -15.77
CA PRO A 221 -3.45 -0.59 -15.19
C PRO A 221 -3.82 -1.61 -16.28
N LEU A 222 -3.76 -2.88 -15.94
CA LEU A 222 -4.45 -3.94 -16.64
C LEU A 222 -5.97 -3.72 -16.53
N THR A 223 -6.69 -3.97 -17.62
CA THR A 223 -8.16 -3.85 -17.70
C THR A 223 -8.85 -5.14 -18.12
N ASP A 224 -8.09 -6.10 -18.65
CA ASP A 224 -8.61 -7.43 -18.97
C ASP A 224 -8.90 -8.22 -17.69
N PRO A 225 -10.11 -8.77 -17.48
CA PRO A 225 -10.47 -9.43 -16.24
C PRO A 225 -9.64 -10.67 -15.92
N ASP A 226 -9.24 -11.43 -16.95
CA ASP A 226 -8.42 -12.64 -16.76
C ASP A 226 -6.97 -12.30 -16.41
N ALA A 227 -6.40 -11.26 -17.03
CA ALA A 227 -5.09 -10.74 -16.67
C ALA A 227 -5.09 -10.15 -15.24
N ILE A 228 -6.14 -9.39 -14.87
CA ILE A 228 -6.32 -8.91 -13.48
C ILE A 228 -6.38 -10.10 -12.52
N ARG A 229 -7.15 -11.14 -12.83
CA ARG A 229 -7.27 -12.34 -11.98
C ARG A 229 -5.90 -13.01 -11.79
N ARG A 230 -5.12 -13.23 -12.85
CA ARG A 230 -3.79 -13.82 -12.73
C ARG A 230 -2.85 -12.93 -11.91
N ALA A 231 -2.85 -11.62 -12.13
CA ALA A 231 -2.04 -10.68 -11.37
C ALA A 231 -2.40 -10.63 -9.88
N VAL A 232 -3.69 -10.67 -9.54
CA VAL A 232 -4.20 -10.76 -8.16
C VAL A 232 -3.81 -12.11 -7.54
N HIS A 233 -4.01 -13.21 -8.24
CA HIS A 233 -3.67 -14.55 -7.76
C HIS A 233 -2.15 -14.76 -7.59
N TYR A 234 -1.32 -14.07 -8.39
CA TYR A 234 0.13 -14.08 -8.20
C TYR A 234 0.54 -13.50 -6.86
N VAL A 235 -0.12 -12.41 -6.43
CA VAL A 235 0.11 -11.83 -5.10
C VAL A 235 -0.50 -12.71 -4.01
N LEU A 236 -1.79 -13.03 -4.11
CA LEU A 236 -2.53 -13.75 -3.07
C LEU A 236 -2.15 -15.24 -2.95
N GLY A 237 -1.42 -15.79 -3.92
CA GLY A 237 -0.81 -17.11 -3.86
C GLY A 237 0.34 -17.21 -2.84
N ASN A 238 0.84 -16.09 -2.34
CA ASN A 238 1.75 -16.05 -1.21
C ASN A 238 0.97 -15.58 0.04
N ASP A 239 0.81 -16.49 1.01
CA ASP A 239 0.01 -16.26 2.22
C ASP A 239 0.57 -15.16 3.14
N GLN A 240 1.79 -14.70 2.91
CA GLN A 240 2.40 -13.61 3.68
C GLN A 240 1.95 -12.22 3.21
N LEU A 241 1.42 -12.11 1.98
CA LEU A 241 1.19 -10.84 1.32
C LEU A 241 -0.24 -10.34 1.46
N PHE A 242 -0.39 -9.02 1.62
CA PHE A 242 -1.63 -8.27 1.45
C PHE A 242 -1.54 -7.45 0.16
N LEU A 243 -2.64 -7.35 -0.58
CA LEU A 243 -2.73 -6.60 -1.81
C LEU A 243 -3.45 -5.27 -1.56
N ASN A 244 -2.75 -4.14 -1.66
CA ASN A 244 -3.40 -2.83 -1.69
C ASN A 244 -4.00 -2.58 -3.08
N SER A 245 -5.27 -2.22 -3.11
CA SER A 245 -6.02 -2.03 -4.35
C SER A 245 -5.48 -0.86 -5.19
N THR A 246 -5.86 -0.86 -6.48
CA THR A 246 -5.52 0.24 -7.38
C THR A 246 -6.22 1.55 -7.00
N SER A 247 -5.62 2.69 -7.37
CA SER A 247 -6.27 4.00 -7.28
C SER A 247 -7.35 4.24 -8.37
N ASP A 248 -7.49 3.36 -9.33
CA ASP A 248 -8.63 3.37 -10.26
C ASP A 248 -9.78 2.54 -9.67
N ALA A 249 -10.73 3.23 -9.04
CA ALA A 249 -11.89 2.58 -8.41
C ALA A 249 -12.80 1.85 -9.39
N THR A 250 -12.73 2.14 -10.68
CA THR A 250 -13.53 1.43 -11.69
C THR A 250 -13.12 -0.03 -11.86
N LEU A 251 -11.90 -0.38 -11.43
CA LEU A 251 -11.35 -1.73 -11.49
C LEU A 251 -11.59 -2.54 -10.19
N LEU A 252 -12.10 -1.91 -9.12
CA LEU A 252 -12.37 -2.61 -7.86
C LEU A 252 -13.29 -3.83 -8.01
N PRO A 253 -14.39 -3.78 -8.79
CA PRO A 253 -15.24 -4.97 -8.96
C PRO A 253 -14.48 -6.18 -9.56
N ALA A 254 -13.64 -5.96 -10.56
CA ALA A 254 -12.85 -7.04 -11.17
C ALA A 254 -11.77 -7.57 -10.19
N LEU A 255 -11.13 -6.66 -9.43
CA LEU A 255 -10.11 -7.01 -8.43
C LEU A 255 -10.74 -7.82 -7.29
N PHE A 256 -11.90 -7.41 -6.78
CA PHE A 256 -12.60 -8.14 -5.71
C PHE A 256 -13.10 -9.50 -6.21
N ALA A 257 -13.68 -9.58 -7.41
CA ALA A 257 -14.10 -10.86 -7.99
C ALA A 257 -12.91 -11.84 -8.11
N ALA A 258 -11.74 -11.35 -8.51
CA ALA A 258 -10.52 -12.15 -8.55
C ALA A 258 -10.08 -12.63 -7.15
N ALA A 259 -10.12 -11.75 -6.15
CA ALA A 259 -9.66 -12.05 -4.79
C ALA A 259 -10.64 -12.93 -3.99
N GLU A 260 -11.94 -12.93 -4.34
CA GLU A 260 -12.97 -13.79 -3.74
C GLU A 260 -13.00 -15.20 -4.37
N ALA A 261 -12.45 -15.35 -5.56
CA ALA A 261 -12.33 -16.65 -6.20
C ALA A 261 -11.27 -17.53 -5.50
N ALA A 262 -11.37 -18.85 -5.70
CA ALA A 262 -10.32 -19.75 -5.25
C ALA A 262 -8.98 -19.38 -5.90
N VAL A 263 -7.97 -19.13 -5.08
CA VAL A 263 -6.66 -18.70 -5.56
C VAL A 263 -5.97 -19.84 -6.30
N HIS A 264 -5.63 -19.60 -7.56
CA HIS A 264 -4.80 -20.44 -8.39
C HIS A 264 -3.54 -19.67 -8.76
N THR A 265 -2.44 -19.95 -8.14
CA THR A 265 -1.16 -19.28 -8.47
C THR A 265 -0.82 -19.54 -9.93
N PRO A 266 -0.77 -18.50 -10.77
CA PRO A 266 -0.47 -18.66 -12.19
C PRO A 266 0.97 -19.15 -12.40
N SER A 267 1.18 -19.93 -13.44
CA SER A 267 2.53 -20.34 -13.86
C SER A 267 3.30 -19.16 -14.46
N ALA A 268 4.63 -19.26 -14.44
CA ALA A 268 5.48 -18.26 -15.08
C ALA A 268 5.17 -18.10 -16.59
N ASP A 269 4.80 -19.18 -17.27
CA ASP A 269 4.47 -19.12 -18.70
C ASP A 269 3.17 -18.38 -18.97
N GLU A 270 2.14 -18.53 -18.12
CA GLU A 270 0.90 -17.75 -18.22
C GLU A 270 1.17 -16.25 -18.02
N LEU A 271 2.02 -15.91 -17.03
CA LEU A 271 2.36 -14.52 -16.77
C LEU A 271 3.26 -13.91 -17.85
N ARG A 272 4.15 -14.70 -18.48
CA ARG A 272 4.91 -14.24 -19.66
C ARG A 272 4.01 -14.05 -20.88
N ALA A 273 3.02 -14.91 -21.06
CA ALA A 273 2.02 -14.71 -22.10
C ALA A 273 1.22 -13.41 -21.91
N ASP A 274 0.87 -13.05 -20.65
CA ASP A 274 0.25 -11.76 -20.34
C ASP A 274 1.19 -10.57 -20.65
N ILE A 275 2.48 -10.70 -20.34
CA ILE A 275 3.47 -9.65 -20.66
C ILE A 275 3.46 -9.36 -22.16
N GLU A 276 3.48 -10.41 -22.99
CA GLU A 276 3.46 -10.28 -24.46
C GLU A 276 2.11 -9.75 -24.97
N ALA A 277 1.01 -10.31 -24.50
CA ALA A 277 -0.33 -9.98 -24.98
C ALA A 277 -0.76 -8.54 -24.63
N PHE A 278 -0.41 -8.06 -23.43
CA PHE A 278 -0.84 -6.77 -22.92
C PHE A 278 0.28 -5.71 -22.93
N GLY A 279 1.51 -6.05 -23.33
CA GLY A 279 2.65 -5.15 -23.33
C GLY A 279 3.00 -4.66 -21.93
N ILE A 280 3.03 -5.58 -20.96
CA ILE A 280 3.35 -5.22 -19.58
C ILE A 280 4.85 -4.88 -19.48
N THR A 281 5.16 -3.76 -18.84
CA THR A 281 6.54 -3.30 -18.66
C THR A 281 6.80 -2.88 -17.21
N SER A 282 8.08 -2.91 -16.81
CA SER A 282 8.46 -2.39 -15.50
C SER A 282 8.17 -0.90 -15.40
N LEU A 283 7.60 -0.49 -14.25
CA LEU A 283 7.39 0.92 -13.92
C LEU A 283 8.69 1.62 -13.49
N PHE A 284 9.70 0.85 -13.13
CA PHE A 284 10.97 1.32 -12.57
C PHE A 284 12.14 0.80 -13.38
N ASP A 285 13.18 1.62 -13.53
CA ASP A 285 14.40 1.30 -14.27
C ASP A 285 15.65 1.18 -13.40
N GLY A 286 15.58 1.63 -12.16
CA GLY A 286 16.70 1.65 -11.21
C GLY A 286 17.50 2.95 -11.22
N ASP A 287 17.05 3.97 -11.98
CA ASP A 287 17.71 5.27 -12.13
C ASP A 287 16.70 6.42 -12.05
N ALA A 288 16.37 7.05 -13.17
CA ALA A 288 15.49 8.23 -13.22
C ALA A 288 14.02 7.92 -12.88
N LEU A 289 13.59 6.67 -13.05
CA LEU A 289 12.20 6.23 -12.89
C LEU A 289 11.94 5.49 -11.56
N GLU A 290 12.63 5.84 -10.49
CA GLU A 290 12.42 5.24 -9.18
C GLU A 290 11.21 5.83 -8.42
N ARG A 291 10.74 7.02 -8.78
CA ARG A 291 9.57 7.66 -8.18
C ARG A 291 8.39 7.71 -9.15
N ILE A 292 7.18 7.50 -8.66
CA ILE A 292 5.90 7.67 -9.35
C ILE A 292 5.05 8.65 -8.57
#